data_e01232ce81459dabee23c8d308a24ad5
#
_entry.id   e01232ce81459dabee23c8d308a24ad5
#
_cell.length_a   1.000
_cell.length_b   1.000
_cell.length_c   1.000
_cell.angle_alpha   90.00
_cell.angle_beta   90.00
_cell.angle_gamma   90.00
#
_symmetry.space_group_name_H-M   'P 1'
#
loop_
_entity.id
_entity.type
_entity.pdbx_description
1 polymer ?
#
loop_
_entity_poly.entity_id
_entity_poly.type
_entity_poly.pdbx_seq_one_letter_code
_entity_poly.pdbx_strand_id
1 'polypeptide(L)'
;MSNHAVQAKSYSNKQLWQYTLKMMKKHHLRGSIEIVKNGHAQRVSLGYGYYSKRLKNGNTKLLYPVGSLQKMVTAAIITQLIYQKKFNQNTKISRWYPNLKHANQITVGQLMTHTSGINVIGTESNHGVNFSENGAINWIIAQANARENTGRSKFNYNNANYVLLAGIISKVTGKSYAANVKQRVIRPLKLKQTYIYQQIPRSKTDAISYLYSGGKNYSASAYANRNVVSQLPGAGNLFSTANDYYKIQSGMQNGKILTKKQFHYLGHLSSKVNTYSGGFYLKKNQTLKVAYGNFGDTHFVNWMQLTTDNQNGIVMFLNQTYGSK
;
A
#
# COMPACT_ATOMS: atom_id res chain seq x y z
N MET A 1 2.94 14.16 -47.34
CA MET A 1 2.95 12.99 -46.44
C MET A 1 1.87 13.23 -45.39
N SER A 2 0.73 12.50 -45.52
CA SER A 2 -0.38 12.69 -44.58
C SER A 2 -0.07 11.98 -43.27
N ASN A 3 0.09 12.73 -42.20
CA ASN A 3 0.13 12.21 -40.85
C ASN A 3 -1.26 11.65 -40.51
N HIS A 4 -1.44 10.36 -40.70
CA HIS A 4 -2.58 9.67 -40.12
C HIS A 4 -2.27 9.53 -38.63
N ALA A 5 -2.78 10.46 -37.83
CA ALA A 5 -2.86 10.27 -36.40
C ALA A 5 -3.71 9.02 -36.16
N VAL A 6 -3.09 7.97 -35.63
CA VAL A 6 -3.82 6.78 -35.21
C VAL A 6 -4.69 7.21 -34.03
N GLN A 7 -5.98 7.38 -34.31
CA GLN A 7 -6.95 7.73 -33.26
C GLN A 7 -7.05 6.53 -32.30
N ALA A 8 -6.64 6.74 -31.04
CA ALA A 8 -6.73 5.70 -30.03
C ALA A 8 -8.17 5.24 -29.91
N LYS A 9 -8.39 3.92 -30.03
CA LYS A 9 -9.71 3.32 -29.97
C LYS A 9 -10.27 3.49 -28.55
N SER A 10 -11.38 4.23 -28.43
CA SER A 10 -12.08 4.36 -27.15
C SER A 10 -12.96 3.14 -26.90
N TYR A 11 -12.82 2.50 -25.72
CA TYR A 11 -13.66 1.39 -25.29
C TYR A 11 -14.73 1.88 -24.32
N SER A 12 -15.96 1.35 -24.46
CA SER A 12 -17.02 1.58 -23.47
C SER A 12 -16.69 0.92 -22.13
N ASN A 13 -17.35 1.34 -21.06
CA ASN A 13 -17.21 0.70 -19.73
C ASN A 13 -17.56 -0.79 -19.80
N LYS A 14 -18.60 -1.16 -20.52
CA LYS A 14 -19.00 -2.56 -20.73
C LYS A 14 -17.90 -3.36 -21.44
N GLN A 15 -17.29 -2.79 -22.49
CA GLN A 15 -16.20 -3.46 -23.24
C GLN A 15 -14.96 -3.65 -22.36
N LEU A 16 -14.59 -2.67 -21.53
CA LEU A 16 -13.48 -2.78 -20.59
C LEU A 16 -13.74 -3.85 -19.54
N TRP A 17 -14.95 -3.93 -19.02
CA TRP A 17 -15.35 -4.95 -18.05
C TRP A 17 -15.25 -6.35 -18.68
N GLN A 18 -15.81 -6.54 -19.88
CA GLN A 18 -15.76 -7.82 -20.59
C GLN A 18 -14.34 -8.23 -20.96
N TYR A 19 -13.52 -7.28 -21.41
CA TYR A 19 -12.13 -7.53 -21.75
C TYR A 19 -11.33 -7.96 -20.51
N THR A 20 -11.50 -7.26 -19.40
CA THR A 20 -10.82 -7.58 -18.14
C THR A 20 -11.17 -8.97 -17.63
N LEU A 21 -12.47 -9.33 -17.64
CA LEU A 21 -12.91 -10.67 -17.26
C LEU A 21 -12.31 -11.74 -18.17
N LYS A 22 -12.30 -11.51 -19.49
CA LYS A 22 -11.69 -12.41 -20.47
C LYS A 22 -10.20 -12.61 -20.20
N MET A 23 -9.46 -11.55 -19.91
CA MET A 23 -8.03 -11.62 -19.60
C MET A 23 -7.76 -12.34 -18.28
N MET A 24 -8.57 -12.10 -17.25
CA MET A 24 -8.45 -12.83 -15.98
C MET A 24 -8.65 -14.33 -16.20
N LYS A 25 -9.65 -14.73 -16.97
CA LYS A 25 -9.91 -16.15 -17.31
C LYS A 25 -8.76 -16.75 -18.11
N LYS A 26 -8.30 -16.05 -19.14
CA LYS A 26 -7.21 -16.51 -20.01
C LYS A 26 -5.91 -16.76 -19.26
N HIS A 27 -5.60 -15.94 -18.28
CA HIS A 27 -4.35 -16.01 -17.50
C HIS A 27 -4.52 -16.68 -16.14
N HIS A 28 -5.66 -17.32 -15.89
CA HIS A 28 -5.97 -18.02 -14.63
C HIS A 28 -5.84 -17.11 -13.39
N LEU A 29 -6.11 -15.82 -13.54
CA LEU A 29 -6.10 -14.87 -12.42
C LEU A 29 -7.43 -14.94 -11.67
N ARG A 30 -7.34 -14.80 -10.34
CA ARG A 30 -8.51 -14.69 -9.46
C ARG A 30 -8.31 -13.50 -8.53
N GLY A 31 -9.39 -12.81 -8.23
CA GLY A 31 -9.36 -11.62 -7.40
C GLY A 31 -10.39 -10.60 -7.82
N SER A 32 -10.09 -9.34 -7.53
CA SER A 32 -10.93 -8.19 -7.92
C SER A 32 -10.08 -7.09 -8.54
N ILE A 33 -10.59 -6.50 -9.60
CA ILE A 33 -9.98 -5.36 -10.28
C ILE A 33 -11.02 -4.24 -10.36
N GLU A 34 -10.69 -3.07 -9.81
CA GLU A 34 -11.41 -1.83 -10.09
C GLU A 34 -10.85 -1.22 -11.36
N ILE A 35 -11.72 -1.03 -12.36
CA ILE A 35 -11.37 -0.36 -13.60
C ILE A 35 -11.94 1.05 -13.54
N VAL A 36 -11.09 2.04 -13.74
CA VAL A 36 -11.49 3.44 -13.68
C VAL A 36 -11.35 4.06 -15.06
N LYS A 37 -12.44 4.62 -15.56
CA LYS A 37 -12.48 5.38 -16.81
C LYS A 37 -13.26 6.67 -16.60
N ASN A 38 -12.62 7.80 -16.88
CA ASN A 38 -13.23 9.13 -16.73
C ASN A 38 -13.86 9.34 -15.34
N GLY A 39 -13.18 8.89 -14.29
CA GLY A 39 -13.64 9.00 -12.91
C GLY A 39 -14.71 8.00 -12.50
N HIS A 40 -15.17 7.15 -13.41
CA HIS A 40 -16.14 6.09 -13.11
C HIS A 40 -15.41 4.77 -12.84
N ALA A 41 -15.58 4.22 -11.64
CA ALA A 41 -15.01 2.94 -11.24
C ALA A 41 -16.04 1.83 -11.36
N GLN A 42 -15.62 0.69 -11.92
CA GLN A 42 -16.40 -0.53 -11.94
C GLN A 42 -15.54 -1.72 -11.57
N ARG A 43 -16.12 -2.69 -10.88
CA ARG A 43 -15.39 -3.84 -10.37
C ARG A 43 -15.65 -5.09 -11.18
N VAL A 44 -14.57 -5.82 -11.47
CA VAL A 44 -14.60 -7.17 -12.00
C VAL A 44 -14.05 -8.10 -10.92
N SER A 45 -14.84 -9.08 -10.49
CA SER A 45 -14.42 -10.10 -9.53
C SER A 45 -14.54 -11.48 -10.16
N LEU A 46 -13.57 -12.35 -9.93
CA LEU A 46 -13.54 -13.70 -10.47
C LEU A 46 -12.97 -14.68 -9.44
N GLY A 47 -13.65 -15.82 -9.31
CA GLY A 47 -13.20 -16.94 -8.50
C GLY A 47 -13.43 -16.77 -7.00
N TYR A 48 -12.81 -17.66 -6.22
CA TYR A 48 -12.94 -17.69 -4.76
C TYR A 48 -11.80 -16.96 -4.09
N GLY A 49 -12.14 -16.07 -3.17
CA GLY A 49 -11.18 -15.45 -2.26
C GLY A 49 -10.82 -16.36 -1.09
N TYR A 50 -11.69 -17.34 -0.78
CA TYR A 50 -11.45 -18.42 0.17
C TYR A 50 -12.10 -19.67 -0.34
N TYR A 51 -11.34 -20.51 -1.02
CA TYR A 51 -11.86 -21.64 -1.78
C TYR A 51 -12.58 -22.68 -0.91
N SER A 52 -11.98 -23.13 0.20
CA SER A 52 -12.57 -24.15 1.07
C SER A 52 -13.84 -23.68 1.76
N LYS A 53 -13.98 -22.38 2.01
CA LYS A 53 -15.22 -21.77 2.57
C LYS A 53 -16.22 -21.33 1.49
N ARG A 54 -15.90 -21.50 0.23
CA ARG A 54 -16.73 -21.08 -0.91
C ARG A 54 -17.12 -19.60 -0.88
N LEU A 55 -16.23 -18.75 -0.37
CA LEU A 55 -16.39 -17.30 -0.39
C LEU A 55 -15.81 -16.73 -1.68
N LYS A 56 -16.66 -16.22 -2.54
CA LYS A 56 -16.25 -15.62 -3.82
C LYS A 56 -15.56 -14.28 -3.63
N ASN A 57 -14.60 -13.97 -4.47
CA ASN A 57 -14.07 -12.61 -4.58
C ASN A 57 -15.21 -11.63 -4.84
N GLY A 58 -15.19 -10.48 -4.17
CA GLY A 58 -16.31 -9.55 -4.13
C GLY A 58 -17.26 -9.73 -2.96
N ASN A 59 -17.19 -10.86 -2.22
CA ASN A 59 -17.95 -11.03 -0.98
C ASN A 59 -17.50 -10.01 0.06
N THR A 60 -18.45 -9.33 0.67
CA THR A 60 -18.19 -8.25 1.66
C THR A 60 -17.50 -8.71 2.94
N LYS A 61 -17.47 -10.01 3.21
CA LYS A 61 -16.75 -10.58 4.36
C LYS A 61 -15.24 -10.66 4.14
N LEU A 62 -14.78 -10.70 2.88
CA LEU A 62 -13.38 -10.93 2.55
C LEU A 62 -12.56 -9.65 2.64
N LEU A 63 -11.38 -9.77 3.24
CA LEU A 63 -10.34 -8.76 3.31
C LEU A 63 -9.05 -9.28 2.72
N TYR A 64 -8.28 -8.40 2.10
CA TYR A 64 -7.01 -8.73 1.43
C TYR A 64 -5.89 -7.94 2.08
N PRO A 65 -4.72 -8.55 2.34
CA PRO A 65 -3.56 -7.80 2.81
C PRO A 65 -3.10 -6.87 1.68
N VAL A 66 -3.00 -5.59 1.95
CA VAL A 66 -2.65 -4.61 0.91
C VAL A 66 -1.15 -4.50 0.66
N GLY A 67 -0.34 -4.99 1.59
CA GLY A 67 1.11 -4.88 1.49
C GLY A 67 1.57 -3.43 1.40
N SER A 68 2.55 -3.18 0.55
CA SER A 68 3.17 -1.86 0.38
C SER A 68 2.26 -0.76 -0.16
N LEU A 69 1.08 -1.09 -0.65
CA LEU A 69 0.06 -0.09 -0.98
C LEU A 69 -0.36 0.75 0.24
N GLN A 70 -0.17 0.22 1.45
CA GLN A 70 -0.41 0.94 2.69
C GLN A 70 0.52 2.14 2.88
N LYS A 71 1.71 2.14 2.29
CA LYS A 71 2.67 3.23 2.49
C LYS A 71 2.08 4.59 2.09
N MET A 72 1.21 4.63 1.09
CA MET A 72 0.51 5.86 0.72
C MET A 72 -0.40 6.37 1.85
N VAL A 73 -1.05 5.48 2.58
CA VAL A 73 -1.90 5.84 3.74
C VAL A 73 -1.06 6.46 4.85
N THR A 74 0.07 5.85 5.17
CA THR A 74 1.02 6.37 6.17
C THR A 74 1.55 7.75 5.76
N ALA A 75 1.97 7.88 4.51
CA ALA A 75 2.46 9.15 3.98
C ALA A 75 1.38 10.25 3.98
N ALA A 76 0.12 9.89 3.71
CA ALA A 76 -0.99 10.83 3.78
C ALA A 76 -1.20 11.38 5.20
N ILE A 77 -1.13 10.52 6.20
CA ILE A 77 -1.26 10.95 7.61
C ILE A 77 -0.07 11.85 8.02
N ILE A 78 1.15 11.48 7.64
CA ILE A 78 2.33 12.35 7.85
C ILE A 78 2.12 13.72 7.20
N THR A 79 1.60 13.75 5.98
CA THR A 79 1.32 15.01 5.28
C THR A 79 0.28 15.86 6.01
N GLN A 80 -0.80 15.24 6.54
CA GLN A 80 -1.76 15.95 7.40
C GLN A 80 -1.05 16.61 8.59
N LEU A 81 -0.18 15.89 9.28
CA LEU A 81 0.54 16.40 10.45
C LEU A 81 1.51 17.53 10.08
N ILE A 82 2.16 17.47 8.93
CA ILE A 82 3.00 18.55 8.40
C ILE A 82 2.16 19.82 8.15
N TYR A 83 1.02 19.69 7.50
CA TYR A 83 0.13 20.82 7.25
C TYR A 83 -0.54 21.36 8.52
N GLN A 84 -0.66 20.53 9.56
CA GLN A 84 -1.06 20.97 10.91
C GLN A 84 0.09 21.60 11.71
N LYS A 85 1.25 21.80 11.09
CA LYS A 85 2.44 22.42 11.69
C LYS A 85 3.02 21.68 12.90
N LYS A 86 2.82 20.36 12.97
CA LYS A 86 3.40 19.53 14.05
C LYS A 86 4.91 19.34 13.86
N PHE A 87 5.35 19.24 12.65
CA PHE A 87 6.74 19.15 12.17
C PHE A 87 6.75 19.44 10.66
N ASN A 88 7.90 19.34 10.00
CA ASN A 88 8.00 19.46 8.54
C ASN A 88 8.90 18.35 7.96
N GLN A 89 9.02 18.31 6.64
CA GLN A 89 9.81 17.30 5.94
C GLN A 89 11.31 17.32 6.32
N ASN A 90 11.82 18.44 6.77
CA ASN A 90 13.23 18.61 7.16
C ASN A 90 13.49 18.34 8.65
N THR A 91 12.44 18.07 9.42
CA THR A 91 12.59 17.73 10.84
C THR A 91 13.40 16.45 10.98
N LYS A 92 14.43 16.51 11.83
CA LYS A 92 15.28 15.36 12.12
C LYS A 92 14.53 14.36 12.99
N ILE A 93 14.62 13.08 12.62
CA ILE A 93 13.89 12.02 13.33
C ILE A 93 14.48 11.70 14.70
N SER A 94 15.66 12.24 15.03
CA SER A 94 16.22 12.19 16.39
C SER A 94 15.30 12.81 17.45
N ARG A 95 14.39 13.69 17.04
CA ARG A 95 13.35 14.21 17.94
C ARG A 95 12.53 13.10 18.60
N TRP A 96 12.29 12.00 17.87
CA TRP A 96 11.48 10.89 18.33
C TRP A 96 12.28 9.60 18.58
N TYR A 97 13.44 9.49 17.94
CA TYR A 97 14.31 8.31 17.97
C TYR A 97 15.76 8.67 18.33
N PRO A 98 15.98 9.19 19.54
CA PRO A 98 17.34 9.61 19.95
C PRO A 98 18.34 8.43 19.99
N ASN A 99 17.84 7.21 20.17
CA ASN A 99 18.66 5.99 20.25
C ASN A 99 18.93 5.33 18.89
N LEU A 100 18.39 5.86 17.81
CA LEU A 100 18.67 5.37 16.46
C LEU A 100 19.95 6.04 15.95
N LYS A 101 20.90 5.22 15.50
CA LYS A 101 22.15 5.73 14.90
C LYS A 101 21.84 6.66 13.72
N HIS A 102 22.54 7.78 13.67
CA HIS A 102 22.39 8.82 12.63
C HIS A 102 21.01 9.46 12.54
N ALA A 103 20.15 9.28 13.53
CA ALA A 103 18.82 9.89 13.51
C ALA A 103 18.86 11.43 13.41
N ASN A 104 19.92 12.06 13.92
CA ASN A 104 20.16 13.49 13.80
C ASN A 104 20.56 13.94 12.37
N GLN A 105 20.76 13.02 11.45
CA GLN A 105 21.03 13.28 10.04
C GLN A 105 19.88 12.87 9.12
N ILE A 106 18.90 12.16 9.66
CA ILE A 106 17.76 11.63 8.88
C ILE A 106 16.55 12.54 9.08
N THR A 107 15.94 12.94 7.97
CA THR A 107 14.72 13.74 7.97
C THR A 107 13.46 12.91 7.76
N VAL A 108 12.31 13.44 8.12
CA VAL A 108 11.00 12.85 7.80
C VAL A 108 10.87 12.63 6.28
N GLY A 109 11.24 13.62 5.48
CA GLY A 109 11.20 13.52 4.01
C GLY A 109 12.06 12.38 3.46
N GLN A 110 13.22 12.10 4.07
CA GLN A 110 14.07 10.99 3.66
C GLN A 110 13.45 9.62 3.98
N LEU A 111 12.70 9.49 5.07
CA LEU A 111 11.92 8.28 5.32
C LEU A 111 10.83 8.10 4.25
N MET A 112 10.14 9.17 3.88
CA MET A 112 9.05 9.15 2.90
C MET A 112 9.52 8.84 1.47
N THR A 113 10.79 9.07 1.17
CA THR A 113 11.38 8.89 -0.17
C THR A 113 12.36 7.72 -0.26
N HIS A 114 12.53 6.95 0.82
CA HIS A 114 13.52 5.86 0.90
C HIS A 114 14.96 6.32 0.64
N THR A 115 15.33 7.48 1.17
CA THR A 115 16.69 8.02 1.05
C THR A 115 17.38 8.23 2.41
N SER A 116 16.90 7.53 3.43
CA SER A 116 17.43 7.62 4.80
C SER A 116 18.76 6.91 5.02
N GLY A 117 19.11 5.96 4.16
CA GLY A 117 20.26 5.09 4.37
C GLY A 117 20.04 3.97 5.39
N ILE A 118 18.83 3.86 5.96
CA ILE A 118 18.48 2.74 6.85
C ILE A 118 18.35 1.47 6.03
N ASN A 119 19.04 0.42 6.48
CA ASN A 119 19.03 -0.89 5.83
C ASN A 119 18.68 -1.96 6.86
N VAL A 120 17.42 -2.37 6.91
CA VAL A 120 16.94 -3.48 7.74
C VAL A 120 16.50 -4.61 6.85
N ILE A 121 16.96 -5.81 7.12
CA ILE A 121 16.55 -7.04 6.43
C ILE A 121 15.62 -7.87 7.32
N GLY A 122 14.88 -8.80 6.71
CA GLY A 122 14.01 -9.71 7.45
C GLY A 122 12.71 -9.10 7.94
N THR A 123 12.30 -7.95 7.42
CA THR A 123 11.04 -7.30 7.82
C THR A 123 9.79 -8.07 7.37
N GLU A 124 9.93 -8.98 6.41
CA GLU A 124 8.85 -9.84 5.92
C GLU A 124 9.07 -11.33 6.25
N SER A 125 10.00 -11.61 7.15
CA SER A 125 10.25 -12.96 7.65
C SER A 125 9.49 -13.21 8.96
N ASN A 126 9.02 -14.44 9.16
CA ASN A 126 8.39 -14.83 10.42
C ASN A 126 9.47 -15.07 11.49
N HIS A 127 9.53 -14.21 12.49
CA HIS A 127 10.44 -14.34 13.63
C HIS A 127 9.79 -15.03 14.84
N GLY A 128 8.59 -15.63 14.65
CA GLY A 128 7.89 -16.34 15.73
C GLY A 128 7.26 -15.40 16.78
N VAL A 129 7.20 -14.11 16.53
CA VAL A 129 6.71 -13.10 17.46
C VAL A 129 5.56 -12.32 16.82
N ASN A 130 4.46 -12.16 17.55
CA ASN A 130 3.41 -11.21 17.22
C ASN A 130 3.73 -9.90 17.94
N PHE A 131 4.23 -8.92 17.20
CA PHE A 131 4.67 -7.64 17.77
C PHE A 131 3.49 -6.72 18.07
N SER A 132 3.59 -5.98 19.17
CA SER A 132 2.85 -4.72 19.32
C SER A 132 3.42 -3.65 18.38
N GLU A 133 2.72 -2.56 18.17
CA GLU A 133 3.26 -1.43 17.38
C GLU A 133 4.61 -0.97 17.91
N ASN A 134 4.70 -0.72 19.21
CA ASN A 134 5.96 -0.31 19.85
C ASN A 134 7.04 -1.40 19.76
N GLY A 135 6.65 -2.66 19.90
CA GLY A 135 7.56 -3.80 19.75
C GLY A 135 8.16 -3.87 18.35
N ALA A 136 7.35 -3.67 17.31
CA ALA A 136 7.82 -3.65 15.93
C ALA A 136 8.77 -2.47 15.67
N ILE A 137 8.46 -1.29 16.17
CA ILE A 137 9.31 -0.10 16.04
C ILE A 137 10.64 -0.31 16.74
N ASN A 138 10.63 -0.83 17.98
CA ASN A 138 11.84 -1.11 18.74
C ASN A 138 12.71 -2.18 18.05
N TRP A 139 12.10 -3.19 17.47
CA TRP A 139 12.81 -4.19 16.68
C TRP A 139 13.51 -3.56 15.47
N ILE A 140 12.82 -2.68 14.73
CA ILE A 140 13.40 -1.93 13.59
C ILE A 140 14.63 -1.11 14.05
N ILE A 141 14.52 -0.40 15.15
CA ILE A 141 15.63 0.42 15.69
C ILE A 141 16.83 -0.48 16.05
N ALA A 142 16.58 -1.58 16.74
CA ALA A 142 17.63 -2.53 17.12
C ALA A 142 18.33 -3.12 15.87
N GLN A 143 17.58 -3.52 14.85
CA GLN A 143 18.13 -4.05 13.61
C GLN A 143 18.90 -2.99 12.82
N ALA A 144 18.39 -1.77 12.73
CA ALA A 144 19.07 -0.66 12.09
C ALA A 144 20.39 -0.31 12.79
N ASN A 145 20.41 -0.35 14.11
CA ASN A 145 21.61 -0.07 14.92
C ASN A 145 22.66 -1.18 14.84
N ALA A 146 22.24 -2.42 14.57
CA ALA A 146 23.14 -3.56 14.39
C ALA A 146 23.81 -3.59 13.02
N ARG A 147 23.45 -2.69 12.10
CA ARG A 147 23.95 -2.60 10.74
C ARG A 147 24.57 -1.25 10.46
N GLU A 148 25.32 -1.15 9.38
CA GLU A 148 25.72 0.15 8.87
C GLU A 148 24.49 0.94 8.44
N ASN A 149 24.39 2.14 9.00
CA ASN A 149 23.38 3.12 8.66
C ASN A 149 24.11 4.45 8.44
N THR A 150 24.03 4.98 7.23
CA THR A 150 24.75 6.20 6.85
C THR A 150 24.00 7.49 7.14
N GLY A 151 22.73 7.40 7.56
CA GLY A 151 21.86 8.56 7.77
C GLY A 151 21.42 9.26 6.48
N ARG A 152 21.83 8.76 5.33
CA ARG A 152 21.46 9.23 3.98
C ARG A 152 21.87 8.22 2.94
N SER A 153 21.12 8.14 1.87
CA SER A 153 21.51 7.31 0.72
C SER A 153 20.90 7.84 -0.57
N LYS A 154 21.31 7.23 -1.69
CA LYS A 154 20.47 7.15 -2.87
C LYS A 154 19.21 6.38 -2.53
N PHE A 155 18.22 6.34 -3.43
CA PHE A 155 17.02 5.55 -3.25
C PHE A 155 17.38 4.09 -2.88
N ASN A 156 16.87 3.65 -1.73
CA ASN A 156 16.97 2.29 -1.26
C ASN A 156 15.67 1.94 -0.53
N TYR A 157 14.77 1.28 -1.22
CA TYR A 157 13.47 0.89 -0.68
C TYR A 157 13.63 0.01 0.55
N ASN A 158 13.05 0.43 1.68
CA ASN A 158 13.12 -0.34 2.93
C ASN A 158 11.87 -0.13 3.78
N ASN A 159 11.22 -1.22 4.18
CA ASN A 159 10.03 -1.16 5.03
C ASN A 159 10.26 -0.42 6.36
N ALA A 160 11.48 -0.47 6.88
CA ALA A 160 11.83 0.22 8.12
C ALA A 160 11.50 1.71 8.09
N ASN A 161 11.65 2.36 6.94
CA ASN A 161 11.33 3.78 6.79
C ASN A 161 9.87 4.08 7.17
N TYR A 162 8.96 3.25 6.70
CA TYR A 162 7.52 3.46 6.93
C TYR A 162 7.04 2.95 8.29
N VAL A 163 7.71 1.96 8.87
CA VAL A 163 7.49 1.57 10.26
C VAL A 163 7.89 2.72 11.19
N LEU A 164 9.01 3.39 10.93
CA LEU A 164 9.43 4.57 11.69
C LEU A 164 8.46 5.74 11.52
N LEU A 165 7.92 5.96 10.31
CA LEU A 165 6.87 6.95 10.09
C LEU A 165 5.60 6.64 10.90
N ALA A 166 5.19 5.38 10.99
CA ALA A 166 4.07 4.97 11.84
C ALA A 166 4.32 5.31 13.32
N GLY A 167 5.54 5.09 13.79
CA GLY A 167 5.94 5.48 15.14
C GLY A 167 5.92 6.98 15.39
N ILE A 168 6.33 7.78 14.41
CA ILE A 168 6.25 9.25 14.48
C ILE A 168 4.78 9.69 14.61
N ILE A 169 3.89 9.13 13.80
CA ILE A 169 2.45 9.41 13.90
C ILE A 169 1.94 9.16 15.32
N SER A 170 2.28 8.02 15.90
CA SER A 170 1.87 7.66 17.26
C SER A 170 2.42 8.63 18.31
N LYS A 171 3.71 8.96 18.23
CA LYS A 171 4.37 9.85 19.18
C LYS A 171 3.85 11.29 19.11
N VAL A 172 3.59 11.78 17.91
CA VAL A 172 3.09 13.16 17.70
C VAL A 172 1.63 13.30 18.13
N THR A 173 0.81 12.29 17.90
CA THR A 173 -0.64 12.36 18.19
C THR A 173 -1.02 11.84 19.57
N GLY A 174 -0.12 11.10 20.25
CA GLY A 174 -0.44 10.41 21.49
C GLY A 174 -1.41 9.24 21.36
N LYS A 175 -1.69 8.81 20.12
CA LYS A 175 -2.60 7.69 19.81
C LYS A 175 -1.86 6.65 18.98
N SER A 176 -2.30 5.37 19.04
CA SER A 176 -1.70 4.33 18.22
C SER A 176 -1.80 4.67 16.72
N TYR A 177 -0.92 4.08 15.92
CA TYR A 177 -1.00 4.18 14.47
C TYR A 177 -2.37 3.65 13.97
N ALA A 178 -2.82 2.51 14.50
CA ALA A 178 -4.12 1.95 14.15
C ALA A 178 -5.28 2.91 14.44
N ALA A 179 -5.26 3.59 15.59
CA ALA A 179 -6.26 4.61 15.93
C ALA A 179 -6.24 5.79 14.96
N ASN A 180 -5.06 6.22 14.55
CA ASN A 180 -4.90 7.30 13.57
C ASN A 180 -5.45 6.91 12.18
N VAL A 181 -5.18 5.70 11.71
CA VAL A 181 -5.74 5.20 10.44
C VAL A 181 -7.26 5.18 10.51
N LYS A 182 -7.82 4.68 11.61
CA LYS A 182 -9.28 4.64 11.80
C LYS A 182 -9.89 6.03 11.80
N GLN A 183 -9.33 6.96 12.56
CA GLN A 183 -9.85 8.32 12.72
C GLN A 183 -9.66 9.17 11.46
N ARG A 184 -8.50 9.07 10.80
CA ARG A 184 -8.08 9.99 9.73
C ARG A 184 -8.37 9.50 8.33
N VAL A 185 -8.59 8.20 8.15
CA VAL A 185 -8.77 7.59 6.82
C VAL A 185 -10.09 6.81 6.75
N ILE A 186 -10.27 5.84 7.62
CA ILE A 186 -11.43 4.91 7.54
C ILE A 186 -12.74 5.65 7.78
N ARG A 187 -12.84 6.41 8.86
CA ARG A 187 -14.07 7.15 9.23
C ARG A 187 -14.42 8.25 8.21
N PRO A 188 -13.51 9.15 7.82
CA PRO A 188 -13.85 10.20 6.87
C PRO A 188 -14.34 9.66 5.52
N LEU A 189 -13.82 8.52 5.08
CA LEU A 189 -14.20 7.88 3.83
C LEU A 189 -15.33 6.85 4.00
N LYS A 190 -15.79 6.62 5.24
CA LYS A 190 -16.82 5.62 5.57
C LYS A 190 -16.50 4.23 5.02
N LEU A 191 -15.22 3.82 5.12
CA LEU A 191 -14.77 2.52 4.63
C LEU A 191 -15.30 1.41 5.53
N LYS A 192 -15.88 0.38 4.93
CA LYS A 192 -16.48 -0.75 5.65
C LYS A 192 -15.67 -2.04 5.54
N GLN A 193 -14.65 -2.05 4.70
CA GLN A 193 -13.83 -3.22 4.40
C GLN A 193 -12.33 -2.88 4.46
N THR A 194 -11.96 -2.03 5.42
CA THR A 194 -10.56 -1.59 5.62
C THR A 194 -10.26 -1.52 7.11
N TYR A 195 -9.23 -2.25 7.53
CA TYR A 195 -8.83 -2.37 8.93
C TYR A 195 -7.33 -2.56 9.06
N ILE A 196 -6.74 -1.98 10.10
CA ILE A 196 -5.47 -2.49 10.63
C ILE A 196 -5.76 -3.88 11.22
N TYR A 197 -4.86 -4.83 11.04
CA TYR A 197 -5.14 -6.25 11.28
C TYR A 197 -5.65 -6.56 12.69
N GLN A 198 -5.19 -5.84 13.72
CA GLN A 198 -5.68 -6.05 15.09
C GLN A 198 -7.13 -5.64 15.28
N GLN A 199 -7.66 -4.81 14.40
CA GLN A 199 -9.03 -4.25 14.48
C GLN A 199 -10.02 -4.98 13.58
N ILE A 200 -9.60 -6.05 12.90
CA ILE A 200 -10.47 -6.83 12.03
C ILE A 200 -11.57 -7.49 12.89
N PRO A 201 -12.86 -7.20 12.63
CA PRO A 201 -13.94 -7.78 13.40
C PRO A 201 -14.14 -9.26 13.03
N ARG A 202 -14.74 -10.03 13.95
CA ARG A 202 -15.03 -11.47 13.74
C ARG A 202 -15.95 -11.76 12.56
N SER A 203 -16.73 -10.76 12.12
CA SER A 203 -17.59 -10.88 10.94
C SER A 203 -16.84 -10.86 9.61
N LYS A 204 -15.57 -10.53 9.62
CA LYS A 204 -14.71 -10.50 8.44
C LYS A 204 -13.76 -11.71 8.41
N THR A 205 -13.31 -12.04 7.22
CA THR A 205 -12.45 -13.19 6.96
C THR A 205 -11.33 -12.78 6.02
N ASP A 206 -10.10 -13.22 6.31
CA ASP A 206 -8.98 -13.04 5.39
C ASP A 206 -9.21 -13.86 4.12
N ALA A 207 -8.93 -13.28 2.98
CA ALA A 207 -8.75 -14.04 1.76
C ALA A 207 -7.52 -14.95 1.89
N ILE A 208 -7.54 -16.04 1.16
CA ILE A 208 -6.40 -16.95 1.01
C ILE A 208 -5.83 -16.76 -0.40
N SER A 209 -4.53 -16.81 -0.53
CA SER A 209 -3.86 -16.76 -1.82
C SER A 209 -3.54 -18.15 -2.34
N TYR A 210 -3.47 -18.26 -3.66
CA TYR A 210 -3.27 -19.52 -4.38
C TYR A 210 -2.41 -19.30 -5.61
N LEU A 211 -1.92 -20.41 -6.15
CA LEU A 211 -1.33 -20.46 -7.50
C LEU A 211 -2.24 -21.27 -8.43
N TYR A 212 -2.27 -20.90 -9.69
CA TYR A 212 -2.64 -21.81 -10.74
C TYR A 212 -1.38 -22.60 -11.12
N SER A 213 -1.38 -23.89 -10.86
CA SER A 213 -0.21 -24.74 -11.07
C SER A 213 -0.64 -26.17 -11.43
N GLY A 214 0.10 -26.82 -12.32
CA GLY A 214 -0.20 -28.18 -12.75
C GLY A 214 -1.60 -28.33 -13.37
N GLY A 215 -2.10 -27.33 -14.06
CA GLY A 215 -3.45 -27.33 -14.65
C GLY A 215 -4.59 -27.15 -13.65
N LYS A 216 -4.29 -26.79 -12.39
CA LYS A 216 -5.29 -26.68 -11.31
C LYS A 216 -5.34 -25.28 -10.72
N ASN A 217 -6.56 -24.76 -10.55
CA ASN A 217 -6.82 -23.59 -9.73
C ASN A 217 -6.70 -23.91 -8.24
N TYR A 218 -6.47 -22.88 -7.45
CA TYR A 218 -6.46 -22.93 -5.98
C TYR A 218 -5.43 -23.91 -5.41
N SER A 219 -4.29 -24.02 -6.10
CA SER A 219 -3.13 -24.78 -5.62
C SER A 219 -2.28 -23.97 -4.66
N ALA A 220 -1.42 -24.62 -3.88
CA ALA A 220 -0.41 -24.01 -3.03
C ALA A 220 -0.97 -22.85 -2.17
N SER A 221 -2.02 -23.13 -1.39
CA SER A 221 -2.67 -22.11 -0.55
C SER A 221 -1.68 -21.47 0.44
N ALA A 222 -1.75 -20.14 0.56
CA ALA A 222 -0.96 -19.40 1.52
C ALA A 222 -1.76 -18.19 2.04
N TYR A 223 -1.68 -17.94 3.33
CA TYR A 223 -2.33 -16.82 3.99
C TYR A 223 -1.30 -15.84 4.58
N ALA A 224 -1.71 -14.61 4.80
CA ALA A 224 -0.86 -13.60 5.44
C ALA A 224 -0.62 -13.98 6.91
N ASN A 225 0.62 -14.34 7.24
CA ASN A 225 1.00 -14.73 8.59
C ASN A 225 0.93 -13.54 9.55
N ARG A 226 0.26 -13.70 10.68
CA ARG A 226 0.07 -12.60 11.66
C ARG A 226 1.37 -12.12 12.31
N ASN A 227 2.35 -12.99 12.48
CA ASN A 227 3.66 -12.57 12.97
C ASN A 227 4.35 -11.64 11.97
N VAL A 228 4.29 -11.97 10.68
CA VAL A 228 4.85 -11.12 9.61
C VAL A 228 4.10 -9.80 9.53
N VAL A 229 2.77 -9.83 9.50
CA VAL A 229 1.91 -8.62 9.47
C VAL A 229 2.24 -7.70 10.65
N SER A 230 2.42 -8.26 11.84
CA SER A 230 2.69 -7.49 13.07
C SER A 230 3.99 -6.70 13.05
N GLN A 231 4.94 -7.07 12.19
CA GLN A 231 6.22 -6.36 12.04
C GLN A 231 6.11 -5.08 11.21
N LEU A 232 5.00 -4.85 10.54
CA LEU A 232 4.87 -3.88 9.46
C LEU A 232 3.84 -2.78 9.74
N PRO A 233 3.77 -2.18 10.97
CA PRO A 233 2.91 -1.02 11.15
C PRO A 233 3.31 0.09 10.17
N GLY A 234 2.34 0.64 9.46
CA GLY A 234 2.58 1.67 8.45
C GLY A 234 3.14 1.19 7.12
N ALA A 235 3.66 -0.03 7.04
CA ALA A 235 4.31 -0.58 5.85
C ALA A 235 3.57 -1.76 5.21
N GLY A 236 2.73 -2.48 5.96
CA GLY A 236 2.07 -3.66 5.44
C GLY A 236 1.14 -4.38 6.44
N ASN A 237 0.55 -3.68 7.39
CA ASN A 237 -0.39 -4.29 8.35
C ASN A 237 -1.85 -3.90 8.13
N LEU A 238 -2.17 -3.31 6.97
CA LEU A 238 -3.53 -2.93 6.57
C LEU A 238 -4.15 -4.02 5.71
N PHE A 239 -5.44 -4.28 5.94
CA PHE A 239 -6.29 -5.15 5.13
C PHE A 239 -7.41 -4.33 4.51
N SER A 240 -7.71 -4.56 3.25
CA SER A 240 -8.71 -3.80 2.51
C SER A 240 -9.28 -4.60 1.34
N THR A 241 -9.97 -3.91 0.46
CA THR A 241 -10.44 -4.40 -0.83
C THR A 241 -10.01 -3.43 -1.93
N ALA A 242 -10.04 -3.87 -3.18
CA ALA A 242 -9.72 -3.01 -4.32
C ALA A 242 -10.64 -1.78 -4.39
N ASN A 243 -11.93 -1.97 -4.10
CA ASN A 243 -12.91 -0.88 -4.07
C ASN A 243 -12.58 0.15 -2.97
N ASP A 244 -12.38 -0.29 -1.75
CA ASP A 244 -12.05 0.62 -0.64
C ASP A 244 -10.71 1.33 -0.90
N TYR A 245 -9.73 0.63 -1.46
CA TYR A 245 -8.44 1.24 -1.79
C TYR A 245 -8.57 2.34 -2.87
N TYR A 246 -9.44 2.15 -3.85
CA TYR A 246 -9.76 3.22 -4.80
C TYR A 246 -10.42 4.42 -4.10
N LYS A 247 -11.30 4.20 -3.14
CA LYS A 247 -11.88 5.28 -2.31
C LYS A 247 -10.80 6.03 -1.53
N ILE A 248 -9.79 5.32 -1.03
CA ILE A 248 -8.63 5.94 -0.37
C ILE A 248 -7.89 6.85 -1.35
N GLN A 249 -7.61 6.37 -2.57
CA GLN A 249 -6.96 7.18 -3.60
C GLN A 249 -7.75 8.45 -3.93
N SER A 250 -9.06 8.34 -4.06
CA SER A 250 -9.94 9.50 -4.28
C SER A 250 -9.91 10.47 -3.09
N GLY A 251 -9.93 9.94 -1.87
CA GLY A 251 -9.88 10.72 -0.64
C GLY A 251 -8.60 11.53 -0.47
N MET A 252 -7.51 11.08 -1.08
CA MET A 252 -6.23 11.80 -1.06
C MET A 252 -6.23 13.09 -1.89
N GLN A 253 -7.27 13.37 -2.65
CA GLN A 253 -7.34 14.56 -3.52
C GLN A 253 -8.64 15.33 -3.45
N ASN A 254 -9.67 14.78 -2.80
CA ASN A 254 -11.00 15.40 -2.76
C ASN A 254 -11.28 16.20 -1.47
N GLY A 255 -10.26 16.37 -0.62
CA GLY A 255 -10.37 17.11 0.64
C GLY A 255 -10.78 16.24 1.84
N LYS A 256 -11.18 14.99 1.66
CA LYS A 256 -11.57 14.12 2.79
C LYS A 256 -10.38 13.65 3.61
N ILE A 257 -9.27 13.33 2.96
CA ILE A 257 -7.99 13.01 3.62
C ILE A 257 -7.00 14.14 3.36
N LEU A 258 -6.76 14.45 2.10
CA LEU A 258 -5.86 15.51 1.63
C LEU A 258 -6.56 16.34 0.55
N THR A 259 -6.12 17.60 0.41
CA THR A 259 -6.45 18.42 -0.75
C THR A 259 -5.56 18.04 -1.94
N LYS A 260 -5.90 18.51 -3.14
CA LYS A 260 -5.05 18.35 -4.34
C LYS A 260 -3.63 18.91 -4.13
N LYS A 261 -3.53 20.05 -3.48
CA LYS A 261 -2.25 20.70 -3.16
C LYS A 261 -1.42 19.84 -2.21
N GLN A 262 -2.04 19.30 -1.18
CA GLN A 262 -1.39 18.42 -0.21
C GLN A 262 -0.93 17.13 -0.85
N PHE A 263 -1.74 16.53 -1.72
CA PHE A 263 -1.36 15.34 -2.48
C PHE A 263 -0.18 15.61 -3.41
N HIS A 264 -0.20 16.76 -4.10
CA HIS A 264 0.93 17.18 -4.94
C HIS A 264 2.22 17.28 -4.13
N TYR A 265 2.17 17.93 -2.96
CA TYR A 265 3.29 18.01 -2.03
C TYR A 265 3.84 16.63 -1.67
N LEU A 266 2.96 15.70 -1.26
CA LEU A 266 3.29 14.34 -0.87
C LEU A 266 4.04 13.59 -1.99
N GLY A 267 3.64 13.75 -3.22
CA GLY A 267 4.23 13.09 -4.39
C GLY A 267 5.54 13.73 -4.88
N HIS A 268 5.97 14.86 -4.34
CA HIS A 268 7.08 15.66 -4.86
C HIS A 268 8.16 15.99 -3.82
N LEU A 269 8.34 15.09 -2.83
CA LEU A 269 9.39 15.23 -1.81
C LEU A 269 10.76 14.75 -2.26
N SER A 270 10.80 13.89 -3.27
CA SER A 270 12.05 13.34 -3.76
C SER A 270 12.84 14.36 -4.58
N SER A 271 14.17 14.21 -4.52
CA SER A 271 15.06 14.98 -5.37
C SER A 271 14.84 14.63 -6.86
N LYS A 272 15.44 15.43 -7.75
CA LYS A 272 15.37 15.25 -9.21
C LYS A 272 15.82 13.87 -9.72
N VAL A 273 16.49 13.08 -8.89
CA VAL A 273 17.09 11.79 -9.28
C VAL A 273 16.14 10.62 -9.04
N ASN A 274 15.04 10.84 -8.30
CA ASN A 274 14.19 9.78 -7.81
C ASN A 274 12.71 10.13 -8.03
N THR A 275 11.97 9.19 -8.60
CA THR A 275 10.54 9.34 -8.89
C THR A 275 9.63 8.82 -7.78
N TYR A 276 10.18 8.21 -6.73
CA TYR A 276 9.41 7.72 -5.59
C TYR A 276 9.24 8.78 -4.53
N SER A 277 8.02 9.03 -4.11
CA SER A 277 7.70 9.91 -2.99
C SER A 277 6.36 9.53 -2.38
N GLY A 278 6.29 9.52 -1.05
CA GLY A 278 5.01 9.34 -0.37
C GLY A 278 4.29 8.02 -0.61
N GLY A 279 5.02 6.94 -0.85
CA GLY A 279 4.47 5.60 -0.99
C GLY A 279 4.21 5.14 -2.42
N PHE A 280 4.55 5.92 -3.44
CA PHE A 280 4.31 5.54 -4.84
C PHE A 280 5.37 6.08 -5.79
N TYR A 281 5.38 5.54 -7.00
CA TYR A 281 6.21 5.98 -8.11
C TYR A 281 5.41 6.88 -9.03
N LEU A 282 6.00 8.02 -9.43
CA LEU A 282 5.50 8.85 -10.52
C LEU A 282 6.14 8.42 -11.83
N LYS A 283 5.30 8.18 -12.84
CA LYS A 283 5.69 7.73 -14.18
C LYS A 283 5.08 8.64 -15.24
N LYS A 284 5.51 8.46 -16.49
CA LYS A 284 4.95 9.17 -17.65
C LYS A 284 4.85 10.69 -17.43
N ASN A 285 5.99 11.33 -17.15
CA ASN A 285 6.05 12.78 -16.86
C ASN A 285 5.06 13.20 -15.75
N GLN A 286 4.98 12.41 -14.68
CA GLN A 286 4.15 12.66 -13.50
C GLN A 286 2.63 12.59 -13.74
N THR A 287 2.20 12.01 -14.85
CA THR A 287 0.77 11.83 -15.15
C THR A 287 0.22 10.50 -14.65
N LEU A 288 1.10 9.56 -14.27
CA LEU A 288 0.75 8.23 -13.81
C LEU A 288 1.40 7.94 -12.45
N LYS A 289 0.61 7.46 -11.52
CA LYS A 289 1.09 6.95 -10.22
C LYS A 289 0.97 5.44 -10.18
N VAL A 290 2.01 4.79 -9.66
CA VAL A 290 2.09 3.34 -9.54
C VAL A 290 2.55 2.96 -8.14
N ALA A 291 1.83 2.04 -7.52
CA ALA A 291 2.27 1.36 -6.31
C ALA A 291 1.89 -0.11 -6.40
N TYR A 292 2.70 -0.96 -5.83
CA TYR A 292 2.46 -2.39 -5.84
C TYR A 292 2.97 -3.03 -4.55
N GLY A 293 2.44 -4.18 -4.21
CA GLY A 293 2.85 -4.93 -3.04
C GLY A 293 2.51 -6.40 -3.19
N ASN A 294 3.52 -7.22 -2.91
CA ASN A 294 3.35 -8.62 -2.62
C ASN A 294 3.49 -8.78 -1.11
N PHE A 295 2.89 -9.78 -0.54
CA PHE A 295 2.95 -9.98 0.89
C PHE A 295 3.70 -11.28 1.22
N GLY A 296 4.97 -11.17 1.65
CA GLY A 296 5.81 -12.25 2.18
C GLY A 296 5.72 -13.56 1.39
N ASP A 297 5.47 -14.65 2.11
CA ASP A 297 5.35 -16.02 1.55
C ASP A 297 3.98 -16.31 0.93
N THR A 298 3.22 -15.30 0.58
CA THR A 298 1.91 -15.43 -0.06
C THR A 298 2.00 -15.30 -1.58
N HIS A 299 0.87 -15.59 -2.24
CA HIS A 299 0.71 -15.44 -3.69
C HIS A 299 -0.17 -14.23 -4.05
N PHE A 300 -0.46 -13.35 -3.08
CA PHE A 300 -1.18 -12.12 -3.35
C PHE A 300 -0.36 -11.20 -4.25
N VAL A 301 -1.02 -10.61 -5.23
CA VAL A 301 -0.46 -9.55 -6.07
C VAL A 301 -1.40 -8.36 -6.04
N ASN A 302 -0.93 -7.27 -5.48
CA ASN A 302 -1.68 -6.02 -5.41
C ASN A 302 -0.98 -4.96 -6.27
N TRP A 303 -1.76 -4.28 -7.08
CA TRP A 303 -1.25 -3.29 -8.02
C TRP A 303 -2.22 -2.12 -8.12
N MET A 304 -1.70 -0.91 -8.00
CA MET A 304 -2.42 0.31 -8.29
C MET A 304 -1.68 1.05 -9.38
N GLN A 305 -2.38 1.38 -10.43
CA GLN A 305 -1.88 2.18 -11.54
C GLN A 305 -3.01 3.10 -12.01
N LEU A 306 -2.94 4.34 -11.59
CA LEU A 306 -3.96 5.36 -11.86
C LEU A 306 -3.27 6.60 -12.43
N THR A 307 -3.98 7.31 -13.27
CA THR A 307 -3.58 8.70 -13.56
C THR A 307 -3.56 9.50 -12.26
N THR A 308 -2.66 10.49 -12.17
CA THR A 308 -2.47 11.25 -10.93
C THR A 308 -3.72 11.98 -10.47
N ASP A 309 -4.68 12.22 -11.37
CA ASP A 309 -6.00 12.79 -11.07
C ASP A 309 -7.08 11.74 -10.73
N ASN A 310 -6.74 10.46 -10.64
CA ASN A 310 -7.65 9.34 -10.37
C ASN A 310 -8.73 9.10 -11.43
N GLN A 311 -8.61 9.66 -12.62
CA GLN A 311 -9.65 9.56 -13.64
C GLN A 311 -9.58 8.27 -14.44
N ASN A 312 -8.39 7.68 -14.60
CA ASN A 312 -8.21 6.49 -15.43
C ASN A 312 -7.19 5.54 -14.82
N GLY A 313 -7.40 4.24 -14.97
CA GLY A 313 -6.48 3.20 -14.56
C GLY A 313 -7.13 2.03 -13.84
N ILE A 314 -6.37 1.36 -13.00
CA ILE A 314 -6.82 0.15 -12.27
C ILE A 314 -6.31 0.14 -10.84
N VAL A 315 -7.10 -0.52 -9.98
CA VAL A 315 -6.66 -1.06 -8.69
C VAL A 315 -6.94 -2.56 -8.70
N MET A 316 -5.92 -3.38 -8.53
CA MET A 316 -6.00 -4.81 -8.72
C MET A 316 -5.53 -5.54 -7.45
N PHE A 317 -6.41 -6.36 -6.88
CA PHE A 317 -6.11 -7.25 -5.75
C PHE A 317 -6.36 -8.68 -6.20
N LEU A 318 -5.28 -9.40 -6.52
CA LEU A 318 -5.35 -10.79 -6.96
C LEU A 318 -4.96 -11.73 -5.83
N ASN A 319 -5.77 -12.77 -5.64
CA ASN A 319 -5.47 -13.84 -4.69
C ASN A 319 -5.10 -15.16 -5.40
N GLN A 320 -5.14 -15.22 -6.71
CA GLN A 320 -4.52 -16.30 -7.47
C GLN A 320 -3.78 -15.72 -8.67
N THR A 321 -2.56 -16.18 -8.84
CA THR A 321 -1.68 -15.85 -9.95
C THR A 321 -1.15 -17.13 -10.60
N TYR A 322 -0.50 -16.97 -11.75
CA TYR A 322 0.13 -18.07 -12.44
C TYR A 322 1.46 -18.42 -11.75
N GLY A 323 1.61 -19.68 -11.38
CA GLY A 323 2.90 -20.17 -10.89
C GLY A 323 3.90 -20.28 -12.02
N SER A 324 5.06 -19.63 -11.89
CA SER A 324 6.18 -19.93 -12.78
C SER A 324 6.55 -21.41 -12.67
N LYS A 325 6.75 -22.07 -13.81
CA LYS A 325 7.30 -23.44 -13.85
C LYS A 325 8.72 -23.43 -13.31
#